data_7ff0ba9006e62c52cbbc212940dcf3de
#
_entry.id   7ff0ba9006e62c52cbbc212940dcf3de
#
_cell.length_a   1.000
_cell.length_b   1.000
_cell.length_c   1.000
_cell.angle_alpha   90.00
_cell.angle_beta   90.00
_cell.angle_gamma   90.00
#
_symmetry.space_group_name_H-M   'P 1'
#
loop_
_entity.id
_entity.type
_entity.pdbx_description
1 polymer ?
#
loop_
_entity_poly.entity_id
_entity_poly.type
_entity_poly.pdbx_seq_one_letter_code
_entity_poly.pdbx_strand_id
1 'polypeptide(L)'
;MPTLVYIHGGPGGGVTFGLFPQFMHIVPQVDPYPTATMAGAGYAILFPMPRGGAGYGEAGQRAIVNAWGEPDYKDIMAGVDQLVAQGVADPNRLGVMGASYGGYMTNWIVTQTGRFKAASAGASLSDLSDTFYLSEGGAFLIDYFKRPWENRDGYAAHSPLTFADKVTTPLLIQHGEADPRVPIAGAWKFYRALKAMGKTVELEVYPRGGHVLREPMQQREQMRRNMEWFAKWIRTGS
;
A
#
# COMPACT_ATOMS: atom_id res chain seq x y z
N MET A 1 -20.76 6.07 3.20
CA MET A 1 -20.61 4.77 2.54
C MET A 1 -19.36 4.08 3.05
N PRO A 2 -19.25 2.72 3.03
CA PRO A 2 -17.94 2.07 3.22
C PRO A 2 -16.99 2.59 2.14
N THR A 3 -15.76 2.94 2.52
CA THR A 3 -14.83 3.63 1.61
C THR A 3 -13.46 2.96 1.65
N LEU A 4 -12.92 2.66 0.48
CA LEU A 4 -11.58 2.12 0.30
C LEU A 4 -10.65 3.19 -0.27
N VAL A 5 -9.50 3.36 0.36
CA VAL A 5 -8.43 4.24 -0.14
C VAL A 5 -7.45 3.38 -0.92
N TYR A 6 -7.34 3.61 -2.23
CA TYR A 6 -6.45 2.86 -3.10
C TYR A 6 -5.25 3.71 -3.52
N ILE A 7 -4.09 3.36 -3.00
CA ILE A 7 -2.84 4.12 -3.17
C ILE A 7 -2.02 3.52 -4.30
N HIS A 8 -1.62 4.38 -5.26
CA HIS A 8 -0.83 3.97 -6.42
C HIS A 8 0.59 3.54 -6.07
N GLY A 9 1.22 2.78 -6.97
CA GLY A 9 2.64 2.45 -6.91
C GLY A 9 3.54 3.61 -7.37
N GLY A 10 4.83 3.48 -7.19
CA GLY A 10 5.82 4.47 -7.59
C GLY A 10 6.97 4.60 -6.63
N PRO A 11 7.19 5.78 -5.94
CA PRO A 11 6.27 6.88 -5.61
C PRO A 11 5.87 7.82 -6.76
N GLY A 12 6.71 7.99 -7.78
CA GLY A 12 6.44 8.88 -8.93
C GLY A 12 5.29 8.45 -9.86
N GLY A 13 4.47 7.48 -9.45
CA GLY A 13 3.29 7.04 -10.16
C GLY A 13 2.12 8.02 -10.09
N GLY A 14 0.99 7.63 -10.67
CA GLY A 14 -0.22 8.42 -10.65
C GLY A 14 -1.43 7.63 -11.15
N VAL A 15 -2.59 8.25 -11.10
CA VAL A 15 -3.86 7.70 -11.58
C VAL A 15 -4.28 8.44 -12.84
N THR A 16 -4.63 7.71 -13.89
CA THR A 16 -5.27 8.28 -15.08
C THR A 16 -6.78 8.21 -14.92
N PHE A 17 -7.45 9.33 -15.20
CA PHE A 17 -8.92 9.40 -15.17
C PHE A 17 -9.47 9.04 -16.55
N GLY A 18 -10.31 8.01 -16.59
CA GLY A 18 -11.04 7.53 -17.76
C GLY A 18 -12.37 6.94 -17.30
N LEU A 19 -13.01 6.16 -18.18
CA LEU A 19 -14.24 5.45 -17.82
C LEU A 19 -14.05 4.56 -16.58
N PHE A 20 -12.82 4.04 -16.43
CA PHE A 20 -12.36 3.38 -15.19
C PHE A 20 -11.00 3.98 -14.82
N PRO A 21 -10.86 4.55 -13.61
CA PRO A 21 -9.56 5.01 -13.13
C PRO A 21 -8.56 3.85 -13.14
N GLN A 22 -7.41 4.08 -13.77
CA GLN A 22 -6.33 3.10 -13.83
C GLN A 22 -5.04 3.75 -13.38
N PHE A 23 -4.18 2.99 -12.71
CA PHE A 23 -2.82 3.46 -12.47
C PHE A 23 -2.07 3.56 -13.79
N MET A 24 -1.29 4.62 -13.92
CA MET A 24 -0.45 4.84 -15.09
C MET A 24 0.69 3.82 -15.09
N HIS A 25 0.50 2.72 -15.80
CA HIS A 25 1.50 1.68 -16.01
C HIS A 25 2.10 1.79 -17.41
N ILE A 26 3.41 1.61 -17.50
CA ILE A 26 4.13 1.55 -18.77
C ILE A 26 3.73 0.31 -19.60
N VAL A 27 3.22 -0.74 -18.91
CA VAL A 27 2.76 -1.99 -19.51
C VAL A 27 1.36 -2.28 -19.01
N PRO A 28 0.42 -2.77 -19.86
CA PRO A 28 -0.89 -3.22 -19.41
C PRO A 28 -0.75 -4.28 -18.32
N GLN A 29 -1.29 -4.00 -17.16
CA GLN A 29 -1.27 -4.90 -16.01
C GLN A 29 -2.69 -5.14 -15.52
N VAL A 30 -2.95 -6.34 -15.04
CA VAL A 30 -4.18 -6.61 -14.30
C VAL A 30 -4.00 -6.00 -12.90
N ASP A 31 -4.90 -5.10 -12.55
CA ASP A 31 -4.88 -4.46 -11.25
C ASP A 31 -5.21 -5.51 -10.15
N PRO A 32 -4.38 -5.66 -9.12
CA PRO A 32 -4.63 -6.59 -8.02
C PRO A 32 -5.92 -6.28 -7.24
N TYR A 33 -6.40 -5.05 -7.36
CA TYR A 33 -7.60 -4.58 -6.66
C TYR A 33 -8.73 -4.33 -7.67
N PRO A 34 -9.79 -5.16 -7.68
CA PRO A 34 -10.87 -5.06 -8.67
C PRO A 34 -11.81 -3.89 -8.32
N THR A 35 -11.35 -2.65 -8.46
CA THR A 35 -12.04 -1.44 -7.99
C THR A 35 -13.43 -1.26 -8.59
N ALA A 36 -13.62 -1.60 -9.87
CA ALA A 36 -14.95 -1.57 -10.50
C ALA A 36 -15.92 -2.56 -9.83
N THR A 37 -15.45 -3.78 -9.52
CA THR A 37 -16.24 -4.78 -8.79
C THR A 37 -16.53 -4.32 -7.36
N MET A 38 -15.54 -3.74 -6.69
CA MET A 38 -15.71 -3.17 -5.35
C MET A 38 -16.72 -2.03 -5.34
N ALA A 39 -16.68 -1.13 -6.33
CA ALA A 39 -17.67 -0.06 -6.48
C ALA A 39 -19.07 -0.63 -6.74
N GLY A 40 -19.21 -1.63 -7.61
CA GLY A 40 -20.46 -2.36 -7.83
C GLY A 40 -20.97 -3.09 -6.57
N ALA A 41 -20.08 -3.47 -5.66
CA ALA A 41 -20.43 -4.04 -4.36
C ALA A 41 -20.77 -3.00 -3.29
N GLY A 42 -20.79 -1.69 -3.62
CA GLY A 42 -21.25 -0.60 -2.76
C GLY A 42 -20.14 0.11 -1.98
N TYR A 43 -18.87 -0.06 -2.35
CA TYR A 43 -17.77 0.74 -1.80
C TYR A 43 -17.57 2.04 -2.58
N ALA A 44 -17.34 3.14 -1.90
CA ALA A 44 -16.67 4.30 -2.50
C ALA A 44 -15.18 4.03 -2.59
N ILE A 45 -14.53 4.48 -3.67
CA ILE A 45 -13.08 4.31 -3.84
C ILE A 45 -12.43 5.69 -3.94
N LEU A 46 -11.51 5.98 -3.01
CA LEU A 46 -10.67 7.16 -3.08
C LEU A 46 -9.33 6.79 -3.73
N PHE A 47 -8.98 7.48 -4.81
CA PHE A 47 -7.68 7.42 -5.45
C PHE A 47 -6.88 8.70 -5.13
N PRO A 48 -6.11 8.71 -4.05
CA PRO A 48 -5.34 9.89 -3.70
C PRO A 48 -4.17 10.09 -4.66
N MET A 49 -3.83 11.35 -4.94
CA MET A 49 -2.64 11.77 -5.66
C MET A 49 -1.77 12.58 -4.69
N PRO A 50 -1.00 11.94 -3.79
CA PRO A 50 -0.19 12.64 -2.82
C PRO A 50 1.06 13.26 -3.44
N ARG A 51 1.69 14.16 -2.73
CA ARG A 51 3.06 14.62 -3.04
C ARG A 51 4.00 13.42 -3.20
N GLY A 52 4.99 13.54 -4.05
CA GLY A 52 5.82 12.43 -4.53
C GLY A 52 5.30 11.82 -5.83
N GLY A 53 3.99 11.89 -6.09
CA GLY A 53 3.35 11.39 -7.29
C GLY A 53 3.52 12.29 -8.52
N ALA A 54 3.08 11.78 -9.67
CA ALA A 54 3.08 12.52 -10.93
C ALA A 54 2.07 13.68 -10.91
N GLY A 55 2.28 14.68 -11.78
CA GLY A 55 1.32 15.78 -12.03
C GLY A 55 1.58 17.05 -11.23
N TYR A 56 2.44 17.05 -10.22
CA TYR A 56 2.74 18.22 -9.39
C TYR A 56 4.11 18.87 -9.68
N GLY A 57 4.74 18.49 -10.78
CA GLY A 57 6.07 18.98 -11.15
C GLY A 57 7.18 18.50 -10.21
N GLU A 58 8.41 18.98 -10.46
CA GLU A 58 9.60 18.56 -9.72
C GLU A 58 9.50 18.85 -8.21
N ALA A 59 9.00 20.02 -7.84
CA ALA A 59 8.84 20.40 -6.43
C ALA A 59 7.93 19.44 -5.67
N GLY A 60 6.82 19.01 -6.29
CA GLY A 60 5.92 18.02 -5.72
C GLY A 60 6.58 16.65 -5.56
N GLN A 61 7.33 16.20 -6.57
CA GLN A 61 8.04 14.92 -6.51
C GLN A 61 9.15 14.92 -5.43
N ARG A 62 9.89 16.03 -5.31
CA ARG A 62 10.98 16.18 -4.32
C ARG A 62 10.49 16.34 -2.89
N ALA A 63 9.21 16.63 -2.66
CA ALA A 63 8.66 16.86 -1.33
C ALA A 63 8.79 15.64 -0.39
N ILE A 64 8.97 14.44 -0.93
CA ILE A 64 9.13 13.20 -0.15
C ILE A 64 10.58 12.73 -0.04
N VAL A 65 11.56 13.51 -0.50
CA VAL A 65 12.98 13.18 -0.31
C VAL A 65 13.30 13.21 1.19
N ASN A 66 13.83 12.10 1.71
CA ASN A 66 14.08 11.84 3.12
C ASN A 66 12.83 11.99 4.02
N ALA A 67 11.63 11.79 3.46
CA ALA A 67 10.36 12.09 4.10
C ALA A 67 9.19 11.18 3.62
N TRP A 68 9.49 9.97 3.16
CA TRP A 68 8.41 9.01 2.82
C TRP A 68 7.54 8.74 4.04
N GLY A 69 6.24 8.75 3.88
CA GLY A 69 5.30 8.55 4.99
C GLY A 69 5.01 9.82 5.81
N GLU A 70 5.49 10.99 5.40
CA GLU A 70 5.21 12.25 6.08
C GLU A 70 4.27 13.16 5.27
N PRO A 71 4.72 13.89 4.23
CA PRO A 71 3.81 14.76 3.49
C PRO A 71 2.80 13.97 2.64
N ASP A 72 3.21 12.87 2.05
CA ASP A 72 2.37 11.95 1.28
C ASP A 72 1.28 11.30 2.14
N TYR A 73 1.62 10.83 3.35
CA TYR A 73 0.65 10.35 4.33
C TYR A 73 -0.37 11.44 4.70
N LYS A 74 0.10 12.66 4.98
CA LYS A 74 -0.78 13.78 5.33
C LYS A 74 -1.75 14.12 4.21
N ASP A 75 -1.28 14.09 2.96
CA ASP A 75 -2.11 14.35 1.78
C ASP A 75 -3.21 13.28 1.61
N ILE A 76 -2.85 12.00 1.80
CA ILE A 76 -3.81 10.89 1.76
C ILE A 76 -4.86 11.05 2.86
N MET A 77 -4.44 11.33 4.08
CA MET A 77 -5.35 11.48 5.22
C MET A 77 -6.25 12.70 5.07
N ALA A 78 -5.76 13.81 4.50
CA ALA A 78 -6.59 14.96 4.18
C ALA A 78 -7.70 14.62 3.17
N GLY A 79 -7.39 13.79 2.16
CA GLY A 79 -8.41 13.27 1.24
C GLY A 79 -9.49 12.44 1.95
N VAL A 80 -9.09 11.60 2.89
CA VAL A 80 -10.03 10.83 3.73
C VAL A 80 -10.90 11.76 4.58
N ASP A 81 -10.29 12.76 5.24
CA ASP A 81 -11.00 13.72 6.07
C ASP A 81 -12.02 14.52 5.26
N GLN A 82 -11.65 14.92 4.04
CA GLN A 82 -12.55 15.61 3.13
C GLN A 82 -13.79 14.78 2.78
N LEU A 83 -13.62 13.49 2.46
CA LEU A 83 -14.76 12.60 2.15
C LEU A 83 -15.64 12.34 3.38
N VAL A 84 -15.06 12.24 4.57
CA VAL A 84 -15.81 12.11 5.82
C VAL A 84 -16.61 13.39 6.09
N ALA A 85 -15.99 14.57 5.95
CA ALA A 85 -16.65 15.85 6.15
C ALA A 85 -17.80 16.10 5.16
N GLN A 86 -17.67 15.59 3.93
CA GLN A 86 -18.74 15.64 2.92
C GLN A 86 -19.85 14.60 3.13
N GLY A 87 -19.74 13.72 4.13
CA GLY A 87 -20.72 12.65 4.36
C GLY A 87 -20.66 11.50 3.35
N VAL A 88 -19.65 11.47 2.47
CA VAL A 88 -19.44 10.39 1.49
C VAL A 88 -18.88 9.15 2.19
N ALA A 89 -17.78 9.32 2.94
CA ALA A 89 -17.14 8.25 3.67
C ALA A 89 -17.70 8.09 5.09
N ASP A 90 -18.02 6.86 5.47
CA ASP A 90 -18.33 6.51 6.85
C ASP A 90 -17.02 6.29 7.63
N PRO A 91 -16.73 7.11 8.66
CA PRO A 91 -15.47 7.00 9.42
C PRO A 91 -15.30 5.65 10.12
N ASN A 92 -16.38 4.90 10.33
CA ASN A 92 -16.35 3.58 10.94
C ASN A 92 -16.21 2.44 9.93
N ARG A 93 -16.18 2.74 8.63
CA ARG A 93 -16.11 1.75 7.55
C ARG A 93 -15.07 2.13 6.49
N LEU A 94 -13.84 2.43 6.96
CA LEU A 94 -12.70 2.78 6.12
C LEU A 94 -11.77 1.59 5.91
N GLY A 95 -11.33 1.37 4.68
CA GLY A 95 -10.27 0.44 4.31
C GLY A 95 -9.15 1.12 3.55
N VAL A 96 -7.95 0.57 3.58
CA VAL A 96 -6.80 1.07 2.82
C VAL A 96 -6.12 -0.07 2.08
N MET A 97 -5.70 0.19 0.84
CA MET A 97 -5.06 -0.80 -0.01
C MET A 97 -4.08 -0.15 -0.98
N GLY A 98 -3.11 -0.92 -1.43
CA GLY A 98 -2.15 -0.50 -2.43
C GLY A 98 -1.06 -1.53 -2.65
N ALA A 99 -0.37 -1.43 -3.79
CA ALA A 99 0.72 -2.33 -4.16
C ALA A 99 2.02 -1.55 -4.40
N SER A 100 3.17 -2.21 -4.21
CA SER A 100 4.48 -1.61 -4.38
C SER A 100 4.67 -0.44 -3.39
N TYR A 101 4.96 0.77 -3.85
CA TYR A 101 4.93 1.95 -3.01
C TYR A 101 3.56 2.16 -2.32
N GLY A 102 2.45 1.87 -2.99
CA GLY A 102 1.14 1.88 -2.36
C GLY A 102 1.00 0.82 -1.26
N GLY A 103 1.67 -0.32 -1.40
CA GLY A 103 1.81 -1.34 -0.36
C GLY A 103 2.65 -0.87 0.82
N TYR A 104 3.77 -0.17 0.55
CA TYR A 104 4.56 0.54 1.57
C TYR A 104 3.67 1.50 2.35
N MET A 105 2.97 2.38 1.64
CA MET A 105 2.12 3.39 2.26
C MET A 105 0.94 2.77 3.03
N THR A 106 0.39 1.65 2.56
CA THR A 106 -0.62 0.87 3.31
C THR A 106 -0.05 0.36 4.62
N ASN A 107 1.14 -0.26 4.60
CA ASN A 107 1.85 -0.69 5.81
C ASN A 107 2.17 0.50 6.74
N TRP A 108 2.61 1.62 6.17
CA TRP A 108 2.90 2.84 6.93
C TRP A 108 1.65 3.37 7.64
N ILE A 109 0.56 3.56 6.91
CA ILE A 109 -0.70 4.10 7.45
C ILE A 109 -1.18 3.30 8.66
N VAL A 110 -1.17 1.96 8.59
CA VAL A 110 -1.64 1.12 9.70
C VAL A 110 -0.74 1.16 10.93
N THR A 111 0.50 1.63 10.79
CA THR A 111 1.40 1.91 11.92
C THR A 111 1.20 3.31 12.50
N GLN A 112 0.55 4.23 11.78
CA GLN A 112 0.37 5.63 12.21
C GLN A 112 -1.04 5.91 12.76
N THR A 113 -2.05 5.11 12.37
CA THR A 113 -3.44 5.35 12.77
C THR A 113 -4.26 4.07 12.85
N GLY A 114 -5.20 4.00 13.79
CA GLY A 114 -6.21 2.92 13.92
C GLY A 114 -7.55 3.23 13.22
N ARG A 115 -7.63 4.25 12.36
CA ARG A 115 -8.89 4.66 11.71
C ARG A 115 -9.43 3.62 10.74
N PHE A 116 -8.56 2.83 10.11
CA PHE A 116 -8.95 1.83 9.13
C PHE A 116 -9.37 0.51 9.79
N LYS A 117 -10.45 -0.09 9.29
CA LYS A 117 -10.99 -1.36 9.80
C LYS A 117 -10.41 -2.57 9.09
N ALA A 118 -9.79 -2.37 7.93
CA ALA A 118 -9.06 -3.37 7.16
C ALA A 118 -7.99 -2.71 6.30
N ALA A 119 -6.91 -3.44 6.06
CA ALA A 119 -5.86 -3.05 5.14
C ALA A 119 -5.43 -4.23 4.27
N SER A 120 -5.03 -3.94 3.01
CA SER A 120 -4.46 -4.94 2.09
C SER A 120 -3.24 -4.37 1.38
N ALA A 121 -2.05 -4.93 1.67
CA ALA A 121 -0.77 -4.50 1.15
C ALA A 121 -0.21 -5.54 0.16
N GLY A 122 -0.16 -5.18 -1.12
CA GLY A 122 0.39 -6.03 -2.18
C GLY A 122 1.84 -5.69 -2.50
N ALA A 123 2.71 -6.69 -2.73
CA ALA A 123 4.12 -6.51 -3.09
C ALA A 123 4.79 -5.37 -2.30
N SER A 124 4.61 -5.41 -0.96
CA SER A 124 4.79 -4.26 -0.09
C SER A 124 6.17 -4.19 0.56
N LEU A 125 6.68 -2.98 0.71
CA LEU A 125 7.89 -2.70 1.48
C LEU A 125 7.52 -2.52 2.96
N SER A 126 8.33 -3.07 3.85
CA SER A 126 8.20 -2.85 5.29
C SER A 126 9.51 -2.44 5.96
N ASP A 127 10.64 -2.76 5.32
CA ASP A 127 11.99 -2.41 5.73
C ASP A 127 12.73 -1.83 4.52
N LEU A 128 13.04 -0.54 4.56
CA LEU A 128 13.72 0.13 3.45
C LEU A 128 15.17 -0.34 3.29
N SER A 129 15.82 -0.79 4.36
CA SER A 129 17.16 -1.36 4.27
C SER A 129 17.17 -2.67 3.50
N ASP A 130 16.20 -3.57 3.76
CA ASP A 130 16.04 -4.79 2.96
C ASP A 130 15.80 -4.45 1.48
N THR A 131 14.97 -3.45 1.22
CA THR A 131 14.70 -3.01 -0.16
C THR A 131 15.97 -2.54 -0.85
N PHE A 132 16.81 -1.77 -0.17
CA PHE A 132 18.10 -1.33 -0.73
C PHE A 132 19.03 -2.50 -1.08
N TYR A 133 19.17 -3.46 -0.17
CA TYR A 133 20.16 -4.53 -0.32
C TYR A 133 19.70 -5.71 -1.17
N LEU A 134 18.40 -5.98 -1.24
CA LEU A 134 17.87 -7.22 -1.81
C LEU A 134 17.10 -7.00 -3.12
N SER A 135 16.66 -5.77 -3.43
CA SER A 135 15.94 -5.46 -4.66
C SER A 135 16.88 -5.35 -5.87
N GLU A 136 16.42 -5.80 -7.04
CA GLU A 136 17.11 -5.57 -8.33
C GLU A 136 17.35 -4.08 -8.64
N GLY A 137 16.51 -3.20 -8.08
CA GLY A 137 16.57 -1.76 -8.29
C GLY A 137 16.79 -0.96 -7.00
N GLY A 138 17.22 -1.58 -5.91
CA GLY A 138 17.29 -0.96 -4.58
C GLY A 138 18.07 0.35 -4.51
N ALA A 139 19.02 0.55 -5.42
CA ALA A 139 19.82 1.76 -5.50
C ALA A 139 18.99 3.05 -5.76
N PHE A 140 17.73 2.94 -6.25
CA PHE A 140 16.85 4.10 -6.40
C PHE A 140 16.58 4.83 -5.07
N LEU A 141 16.68 4.12 -3.95
CA LEU A 141 16.52 4.71 -2.62
C LEU A 141 17.62 5.71 -2.27
N ILE A 142 18.75 5.71 -2.99
CA ILE A 142 19.81 6.72 -2.80
C ILE A 142 19.29 8.12 -3.07
N ASP A 143 18.42 8.29 -4.06
CA ASP A 143 17.85 9.59 -4.43
C ASP A 143 16.89 10.13 -3.35
N TYR A 144 16.34 9.24 -2.52
CA TYR A 144 15.44 9.61 -1.42
C TYR A 144 16.15 9.65 -0.06
N PHE A 145 16.98 8.67 0.25
CA PHE A 145 17.50 8.48 1.61
C PHE A 145 19.04 8.47 1.71
N LYS A 146 19.76 8.74 0.61
CA LYS A 146 21.21 8.46 0.48
C LYS A 146 21.48 6.97 0.64
N ARG A 147 22.73 6.56 0.95
CA ARG A 147 23.07 5.15 1.16
C ARG A 147 22.73 4.73 2.61
N PRO A 148 22.34 3.48 2.90
CA PRO A 148 21.98 3.06 4.27
C PRO A 148 23.06 3.32 5.33
N TRP A 149 24.33 3.23 4.98
CA TRP A 149 25.42 3.51 5.92
C TRP A 149 25.66 5.01 6.17
N GLU A 150 25.09 5.88 5.33
CA GLU A 150 25.12 7.34 5.46
C GLU A 150 23.92 7.89 6.23
N ASN A 151 22.81 7.14 6.28
CA ASN A 151 21.54 7.58 6.85
C ASN A 151 20.73 6.43 7.47
N ARG A 152 21.36 5.67 8.37
CA ARG A 152 20.70 4.52 9.04
C ARG A 152 19.41 4.90 9.74
N ASP A 153 19.42 6.02 10.44
CA ASP A 153 18.27 6.51 11.21
C ASP A 153 17.12 6.89 10.28
N GLY A 154 17.38 7.49 9.12
CA GLY A 154 16.38 7.79 8.11
C GLY A 154 15.73 6.54 7.55
N TYR A 155 16.52 5.50 7.23
CA TYR A 155 15.96 4.22 6.79
C TYR A 155 15.07 3.59 7.87
N ALA A 156 15.49 3.59 9.12
CA ALA A 156 14.69 3.06 10.23
C ALA A 156 13.43 3.90 10.49
N ALA A 157 13.55 5.23 10.51
CA ALA A 157 12.44 6.13 10.79
C ALA A 157 11.31 6.08 9.76
N HIS A 158 11.62 5.69 8.52
CA HIS A 158 10.65 5.58 7.43
C HIS A 158 10.30 4.13 7.06
N SER A 159 10.72 3.14 7.87
CA SER A 159 10.37 1.73 7.70
C SER A 159 9.15 1.36 8.56
N PRO A 160 8.05 0.90 7.97
CA PRO A 160 6.86 0.43 8.72
C PRO A 160 7.20 -0.61 9.80
N LEU A 161 8.19 -1.47 9.55
CA LEU A 161 8.62 -2.51 10.50
C LEU A 161 9.05 -1.93 11.86
N THR A 162 9.65 -0.73 11.88
CA THR A 162 10.05 -0.04 13.11
C THR A 162 8.88 0.24 14.05
N PHE A 163 7.68 0.36 13.50
CA PHE A 163 6.45 0.72 14.23
C PHE A 163 5.41 -0.40 14.24
N ALA A 164 5.82 -1.64 14.03
CA ALA A 164 4.90 -2.80 13.94
C ALA A 164 4.06 -3.00 15.21
N ASP A 165 4.58 -2.61 16.37
CA ASP A 165 3.89 -2.65 17.67
C ASP A 165 2.61 -1.81 17.69
N LYS A 166 2.55 -0.72 16.92
CA LYS A 166 1.42 0.20 16.86
C LYS A 166 0.25 -0.30 16.00
N VAL A 167 0.45 -1.35 15.19
CA VAL A 167 -0.60 -1.87 14.30
C VAL A 167 -1.76 -2.44 15.10
N THR A 168 -2.97 -1.96 14.81
CA THR A 168 -4.23 -2.48 15.35
C THR A 168 -5.20 -2.92 14.26
N THR A 169 -5.01 -2.43 13.04
CA THR A 169 -5.83 -2.73 11.87
C THR A 169 -5.55 -4.15 11.37
N PRO A 170 -6.58 -4.99 11.12
CA PRO A 170 -6.41 -6.26 10.42
C PRO A 170 -5.74 -6.06 9.06
N LEU A 171 -4.64 -6.78 8.79
CA LEU A 171 -3.81 -6.61 7.61
C LEU A 171 -3.71 -7.89 6.78
N LEU A 172 -4.06 -7.80 5.50
CA LEU A 172 -3.75 -8.81 4.49
C LEU A 172 -2.48 -8.38 3.73
N ILE A 173 -1.47 -9.22 3.72
CA ILE A 173 -0.26 -9.04 2.91
C ILE A 173 -0.32 -10.05 1.76
N GLN A 174 -0.09 -9.59 0.53
CA GLN A 174 -0.09 -10.45 -0.65
C GLN A 174 1.19 -10.23 -1.46
N HIS A 175 1.96 -11.29 -1.71
CA HIS A 175 3.29 -11.13 -2.31
C HIS A 175 3.64 -12.26 -3.27
N GLY A 176 4.24 -11.90 -4.41
CA GLY A 176 4.86 -12.86 -5.31
C GLY A 176 6.16 -13.43 -4.70
N GLU A 177 6.31 -14.76 -4.68
CA GLU A 177 7.48 -15.42 -4.10
C GLU A 177 8.79 -15.01 -4.78
N ALA A 178 8.76 -14.83 -6.10
CA ALA A 178 9.91 -14.49 -6.93
C ALA A 178 9.92 -13.02 -7.35
N ASP A 179 9.45 -12.10 -6.49
CA ASP A 179 9.47 -10.66 -6.74
C ASP A 179 10.90 -10.11 -6.62
N PRO A 180 11.56 -9.70 -7.72
CA PRO A 180 12.92 -9.17 -7.67
C PRO A 180 12.95 -7.68 -7.37
N ARG A 181 11.81 -6.97 -7.58
CA ARG A 181 11.68 -5.53 -7.38
C ARG A 181 11.42 -5.15 -5.94
N VAL A 182 10.49 -5.87 -5.30
CA VAL A 182 10.23 -5.76 -3.87
C VAL A 182 10.39 -7.15 -3.26
N PRO A 183 11.58 -7.46 -2.71
CA PRO A 183 11.86 -8.78 -2.18
C PRO A 183 10.89 -9.19 -1.08
N ILE A 184 10.39 -10.41 -1.16
CA ILE A 184 9.40 -10.98 -0.22
C ILE A 184 9.89 -11.00 1.25
N ALA A 185 11.20 -10.88 1.47
CA ALA A 185 11.79 -10.86 2.81
C ALA A 185 11.15 -9.82 3.73
N GLY A 186 10.86 -8.61 3.20
CA GLY A 186 10.16 -7.56 3.94
C GLY A 186 8.76 -7.99 4.37
N ALA A 187 7.99 -8.62 3.48
CA ALA A 187 6.66 -9.14 3.80
C ALA A 187 6.72 -10.20 4.91
N TRP A 188 7.69 -11.13 4.86
CA TRP A 188 7.90 -12.13 5.92
C TRP A 188 8.28 -11.51 7.26
N LYS A 189 9.18 -10.52 7.27
CA LYS A 189 9.57 -9.81 8.50
C LYS A 189 8.34 -9.15 9.15
N PHE A 190 7.58 -8.39 8.39
CA PHE A 190 6.43 -7.66 8.91
C PHE A 190 5.33 -8.61 9.41
N TYR A 191 5.00 -9.63 8.61
CA TYR A 191 4.05 -10.68 9.01
C TYR A 191 4.46 -11.36 10.32
N ARG A 192 5.71 -11.81 10.43
CA ARG A 192 6.21 -12.51 11.63
C ARG A 192 6.23 -11.60 12.85
N ALA A 193 6.63 -10.34 12.71
CA ALA A 193 6.59 -9.36 13.79
C ALA A 193 5.15 -9.18 14.30
N LEU A 194 4.18 -8.94 13.39
CA LEU A 194 2.79 -8.78 13.75
C LEU A 194 2.20 -10.05 14.40
N LYS A 195 2.51 -11.24 13.87
CA LYS A 195 2.06 -12.52 14.46
C LYS A 195 2.62 -12.73 15.87
N ALA A 196 3.90 -12.44 16.08
CA ALA A 196 4.54 -12.56 17.40
C ALA A 196 3.90 -11.63 18.45
N MET A 197 3.35 -10.49 18.01
CA MET A 197 2.62 -9.55 18.85
C MET A 197 1.11 -9.87 18.97
N GLY A 198 0.62 -11.00 18.44
CA GLY A 198 -0.79 -11.38 18.47
C GLY A 198 -1.72 -10.53 17.60
N LYS A 199 -1.16 -9.78 16.62
CA LYS A 199 -1.95 -8.94 15.73
C LYS A 199 -2.70 -9.77 14.69
N THR A 200 -3.83 -9.25 14.19
CA THR A 200 -4.58 -9.87 13.11
C THR A 200 -3.90 -9.61 11.77
N VAL A 201 -3.21 -10.61 11.25
CA VAL A 201 -2.50 -10.52 9.96
C VAL A 201 -2.57 -11.85 9.22
N GLU A 202 -2.80 -11.78 7.92
CA GLU A 202 -2.69 -12.90 6.96
C GLU A 202 -1.60 -12.57 5.94
N LEU A 203 -0.87 -13.59 5.47
CA LEU A 203 0.10 -13.48 4.39
C LEU A 203 -0.23 -14.54 3.34
N GLU A 204 -0.49 -14.07 2.12
CA GLU A 204 -0.65 -14.91 0.94
C GLU A 204 0.59 -14.80 0.05
N VAL A 205 1.24 -15.92 -0.21
CA VAL A 205 2.42 -16.01 -1.05
C VAL A 205 2.06 -16.71 -2.35
N TYR A 206 2.35 -16.05 -3.47
CA TYR A 206 2.07 -16.59 -4.81
C TYR A 206 3.34 -17.25 -5.37
N PRO A 207 3.39 -18.59 -5.47
CA PRO A 207 4.56 -19.31 -5.97
C PRO A 207 4.96 -18.84 -7.36
N ARG A 208 6.26 -18.63 -7.61
CA ARG A 208 6.80 -18.10 -8.87
C ARG A 208 6.30 -16.70 -9.27
N GLY A 209 5.40 -16.09 -8.51
CA GLY A 209 4.87 -14.76 -8.78
C GLY A 209 5.97 -13.70 -8.68
N GLY A 210 6.06 -12.82 -9.66
CA GLY A 210 6.92 -11.64 -9.65
C GLY A 210 6.24 -10.43 -9.00
N HIS A 211 6.80 -9.24 -9.25
CA HIS A 211 6.24 -7.97 -8.76
C HIS A 211 4.80 -7.74 -9.24
N VAL A 212 4.50 -8.22 -10.44
CA VAL A 212 3.14 -8.30 -10.97
C VAL A 212 2.85 -9.77 -11.24
N LEU A 213 1.74 -10.27 -10.70
CA LEU A 213 1.30 -11.62 -10.97
C LEU A 213 0.84 -11.72 -12.44
N ARG A 214 1.34 -12.73 -13.15
CA ARG A 214 1.02 -12.96 -14.57
C ARG A 214 0.17 -14.21 -14.81
N GLU A 215 0.15 -15.13 -13.86
CA GLU A 215 -0.67 -16.34 -13.94
C GLU A 215 -2.15 -15.99 -13.65
N PRO A 216 -3.09 -16.27 -14.58
CA PRO A 216 -4.49 -15.87 -14.41
C PRO A 216 -5.14 -16.40 -13.14
N MET A 217 -4.76 -17.61 -12.71
CA MET A 217 -5.30 -18.19 -11.46
C MET A 217 -4.81 -17.43 -10.22
N GLN A 218 -3.56 -16.99 -10.21
CA GLN A 218 -3.01 -16.18 -9.12
C GLN A 218 -3.66 -14.79 -9.09
N GLN A 219 -3.85 -14.16 -10.25
CA GLN A 219 -4.55 -12.88 -10.36
C GLN A 219 -5.98 -12.98 -9.83
N ARG A 220 -6.71 -14.01 -10.25
CA ARG A 220 -8.06 -14.28 -9.75
C ARG A 220 -8.08 -14.48 -8.22
N GLU A 221 -7.15 -15.26 -7.69
CA GLU A 221 -7.06 -15.51 -6.25
C GLU A 221 -6.73 -14.23 -5.50
N GLN A 222 -5.81 -13.41 -6.00
CA GLN A 222 -5.46 -12.11 -5.41
C GLN A 222 -6.68 -11.18 -5.32
N MET A 223 -7.45 -11.08 -6.41
CA MET A 223 -8.69 -10.29 -6.43
C MET A 223 -9.74 -10.84 -5.45
N ARG A 224 -9.94 -12.17 -5.44
CA ARG A 224 -10.89 -12.85 -4.55
C ARG A 224 -10.55 -12.58 -3.08
N ARG A 225 -9.27 -12.72 -2.70
CA ARG A 225 -8.79 -12.45 -1.35
C ARG A 225 -9.06 -11.00 -0.92
N ASN A 226 -8.81 -10.04 -1.80
CA ASN A 226 -9.10 -8.63 -1.52
C ASN A 226 -10.59 -8.39 -1.29
N MET A 227 -11.46 -8.94 -2.14
CA MET A 227 -12.92 -8.81 -1.99
C MET A 227 -13.40 -9.40 -0.67
N GLU A 228 -12.98 -10.62 -0.34
CA GLU A 228 -13.37 -11.32 0.89
C GLU A 228 -12.84 -10.61 2.15
N TRP A 229 -11.57 -10.11 2.10
CA TRP A 229 -10.97 -9.39 3.22
C TRP A 229 -11.77 -8.16 3.59
N PHE A 230 -12.04 -7.30 2.61
CA PHE A 230 -12.81 -6.08 2.88
C PHE A 230 -14.26 -6.38 3.24
N ALA A 231 -14.90 -7.37 2.63
CA ALA A 231 -16.25 -7.79 3.00
C ALA A 231 -16.34 -8.26 4.46
N LYS A 232 -15.34 -9.00 4.92
CA LYS A 232 -15.25 -9.50 6.30
C LYS A 232 -15.16 -8.38 7.33
N TRP A 233 -14.35 -7.34 7.07
CA TRP A 233 -14.01 -6.36 8.09
C TRP A 233 -14.76 -5.03 7.99
N ILE A 234 -15.31 -4.70 6.82
CA ILE A 234 -15.92 -3.38 6.57
C ILE A 234 -17.41 -3.49 6.25
N ARG A 235 -17.83 -4.48 5.48
CA ARG A 235 -19.20 -4.58 4.98
C ARG A 235 -20.17 -5.21 5.97
N THR A 236 -19.73 -6.07 6.82
CA THR A 236 -20.56 -6.86 7.75
C THR A 236 -21.06 -6.08 8.96
N GLY A 237 -20.86 -4.79 9.03
CA GLY A 237 -21.51 -3.91 9.99
C GLY A 237 -22.85 -3.41 9.41
N SER A 238 -23.91 -4.17 9.56
CA SER A 238 -25.28 -3.66 9.49
C SER A 238 -25.55 -2.70 10.63
#